data_3914666317afe3cd4c887fc22acd8dc3
#
_entry.id   3914666317afe3cd4c887fc22acd8dc3
#
_cell.length_a   1.000
_cell.length_b   1.000
_cell.length_c   1.000
_cell.angle_alpha   90.00
_cell.angle_beta   90.00
_cell.angle_gamma   90.00
#
_symmetry.space_group_name_H-M   'P 1'
#
loop_
_entity.id
_entity.type
_entity.pdbx_description
1 polymer ?
#
loop_
_entity_poly.entity_id
_entity_poly.type
_entity_poly.pdbx_seq_one_letter_code
_entity_poly.pdbx_strand_id
1 'polypeptide(L)'
;MCRSIMTLRAIEHDEGDVEAASLQFVRKISGYRKPSAKNEEAFNAAVQDITAITRRLLAEIGAETLPAGTFELRAPQRISFVPSNTR
;
A
#
# COMPACT_ATOMS: atom_id res chain seq x y z
N MET A 1 -6.89 13.61 2.24
CA MET A 1 -5.80 13.37 3.19
C MET A 1 -5.11 12.06 2.92
N CYS A 2 -3.81 12.07 2.91
CA CYS A 2 -3.04 10.89 2.55
C CYS A 2 -2.70 10.07 3.78
N ARG A 3 -3.59 9.16 4.15
CA ARG A 3 -3.38 8.36 5.33
C ARG A 3 -2.30 7.31 5.16
N SER A 4 -2.21 6.73 3.97
CA SER A 4 -1.28 5.64 3.74
C SER A 4 0.07 6.11 3.24
N ILE A 5 0.14 7.32 2.72
CA ILE A 5 1.39 7.87 2.23
C ILE A 5 2.04 8.65 3.36
N MET A 6 2.96 8.00 4.02
CA MET A 6 3.63 8.58 5.17
C MET A 6 5.08 8.16 5.15
N THR A 7 5.86 8.67 6.07
CA THR A 7 7.29 8.39 6.09
C THR A 7 7.54 7.00 6.65
N LEU A 8 7.42 6.01 5.77
CA LEU A 8 7.55 4.62 6.20
C LEU A 8 8.96 4.30 6.69
N ARG A 9 9.94 5.05 6.21
CA ARG A 9 11.31 4.87 6.68
C ARG A 9 11.44 5.09 8.18
N ALA A 10 10.58 5.91 8.73
CA ALA A 10 10.68 6.33 10.13
C ALA A 10 9.86 5.46 11.08
N ILE A 11 9.10 4.50 10.57
CA ILE A 11 8.23 3.70 11.40
C ILE A 11 8.32 2.24 10.99
N GLU A 12 7.94 1.37 11.92
CA GLU A 12 7.78 -0.03 11.58
C GLU A 12 6.61 -0.17 10.63
N HIS A 13 6.82 -0.89 9.55
CA HIS A 13 5.79 -1.06 8.54
C HIS A 13 5.94 -2.41 7.88
N ASP A 14 4.90 -2.86 7.21
CA ASP A 14 4.97 -4.11 6.47
C ASP A 14 4.64 -3.86 5.01
N GLU A 15 4.65 -4.93 4.23
CA GLU A 15 4.41 -4.80 2.79
C GLU A 15 3.01 -4.27 2.50
N GLY A 16 2.05 -4.55 3.39
CA GLY A 16 0.72 -4.00 3.23
C GLY A 16 0.71 -2.48 3.31
N ASP A 17 1.56 -1.92 4.16
CA ASP A 17 1.64 -0.46 4.24
C ASP A 17 2.21 0.14 2.97
N VAL A 18 3.20 -0.53 2.37
CA VAL A 18 3.78 -0.05 1.12
C VAL A 18 2.74 -0.14 0.01
N GLU A 19 2.03 -1.25 -0.06
CA GLU A 19 1.02 -1.43 -1.08
C GLU A 19 -0.12 -0.42 -0.92
N ALA A 20 -0.54 -0.16 0.31
CA ALA A 20 -1.60 0.81 0.56
C ALA A 20 -1.18 2.21 0.11
N ALA A 21 0.06 2.58 0.34
CA ALA A 21 0.56 3.88 -0.11
C ALA A 21 0.57 3.94 -1.63
N SER A 22 0.98 2.87 -2.28
CA SER A 22 1.02 2.82 -3.73
C SER A 22 -0.38 2.93 -4.32
N LEU A 23 -1.33 2.21 -3.73
CA LEU A 23 -2.71 2.26 -4.18
C LEU A 23 -3.28 3.67 -4.02
N GLN A 24 -3.00 4.30 -2.90
CA GLN A 24 -3.50 5.65 -2.68
C GLN A 24 -2.92 6.62 -3.69
N PHE A 25 -1.63 6.47 -4.00
CA PHE A 25 -1.01 7.32 -5.00
C PHE A 25 -1.71 7.17 -6.35
N VAL A 26 -1.93 5.92 -6.77
CA VAL A 26 -2.54 5.66 -8.07
C VAL A 26 -3.97 6.21 -8.10
N ARG A 27 -4.71 6.03 -7.02
CA ARG A 27 -6.07 6.56 -6.95
C ARG A 27 -6.09 8.08 -7.07
N LYS A 28 -5.17 8.74 -6.41
CA LYS A 28 -5.14 10.21 -6.45
C LYS A 28 -4.73 10.73 -7.80
N ILE A 29 -3.76 10.09 -8.43
CA ILE A 29 -3.29 10.55 -9.73
C ILE A 29 -4.32 10.28 -10.81
N SER A 30 -4.96 9.12 -10.78
CA SER A 30 -5.89 8.74 -11.83
C SER A 30 -7.30 9.28 -11.58
N GLY A 31 -7.62 9.58 -10.35
CA GLY A 31 -8.97 9.98 -10.02
C GLY A 31 -9.92 8.82 -9.86
N TYR A 32 -9.46 7.60 -10.04
CA TYR A 32 -10.31 6.42 -9.90
C TYR A 32 -10.21 5.87 -8.49
N ARG A 33 -11.33 5.65 -7.85
CA ARG A 33 -11.34 4.84 -6.66
C ARG A 33 -11.27 3.39 -7.05
N LYS A 34 -11.94 3.06 -8.14
CA LYS A 34 -11.97 1.73 -8.68
C LYS A 34 -11.97 1.88 -10.19
N PRO A 35 -11.02 1.29 -10.87
CA PRO A 35 -10.93 1.47 -12.32
C PRO A 35 -12.05 0.75 -13.04
N SER A 36 -12.38 1.25 -14.22
CA SER A 36 -13.30 0.52 -15.09
C SER A 36 -12.62 -0.75 -15.58
N ALA A 37 -13.43 -1.67 -16.10
CA ALA A 37 -12.86 -2.92 -16.60
C ALA A 37 -11.82 -2.65 -17.69
N LYS A 38 -12.03 -1.61 -18.48
CA LYS A 38 -11.09 -1.27 -19.53
C LYS A 38 -9.73 -0.89 -19.00
N ASN A 39 -9.69 -0.21 -17.87
CA ASN A 39 -8.45 0.32 -17.33
C ASN A 39 -7.91 -0.46 -16.14
N GLU A 40 -8.57 -1.56 -15.80
CA GLU A 40 -8.23 -2.29 -14.60
C GLU A 40 -6.80 -2.84 -14.66
N GLU A 41 -6.42 -3.37 -15.79
CA GLU A 41 -5.10 -3.97 -15.91
C GLU A 41 -4.00 -2.92 -15.74
N ALA A 42 -4.16 -1.78 -16.40
CA ALA A 42 -3.17 -0.72 -16.27
C ALA A 42 -3.10 -0.18 -14.86
N PHE A 43 -4.26 -0.05 -14.23
CA PHE A 43 -4.33 0.44 -12.86
C PHE A 43 -3.60 -0.51 -11.90
N ASN A 44 -3.89 -1.80 -12.00
CA ASN A 44 -3.26 -2.77 -11.10
C ASN A 44 -1.78 -2.90 -11.37
N ALA A 45 -1.37 -2.85 -12.64
CA ALA A 45 0.05 -2.90 -12.95
C ALA A 45 0.79 -1.73 -12.35
N ALA A 46 0.19 -0.55 -12.39
CA ALA A 46 0.81 0.63 -11.82
C ALA A 46 0.99 0.48 -10.30
N VAL A 47 -0.04 -0.05 -9.63
CA VAL A 47 0.06 -0.25 -8.19
C VAL A 47 1.19 -1.22 -7.87
N GLN A 48 1.30 -2.30 -8.63
CA GLN A 48 2.34 -3.30 -8.36
C GLN A 48 3.72 -2.75 -8.65
N ASP A 49 3.87 -2.00 -9.74
CA ASP A 49 5.17 -1.45 -10.09
C ASP A 49 5.62 -0.43 -9.06
N ILE A 50 4.73 0.44 -8.63
CA ILE A 50 5.07 1.44 -7.63
C ILE A 50 5.40 0.77 -6.30
N THR A 51 4.67 -0.28 -5.96
CA THR A 51 4.95 -1.02 -4.73
C THR A 51 6.34 -1.63 -4.78
N ALA A 52 6.71 -2.25 -5.90
CA ALA A 52 8.02 -2.88 -6.03
C ALA A 52 9.15 -1.87 -5.95
N ILE A 53 8.99 -0.75 -6.64
CA ILE A 53 10.02 0.29 -6.63
C ILE A 53 10.15 0.87 -5.23
N THR A 54 9.04 1.09 -4.56
CA THR A 54 9.06 1.67 -3.23
C THR A 54 9.74 0.74 -2.23
N ARG A 55 9.44 -0.57 -2.32
CA ARG A 55 10.10 -1.53 -1.44
C ARG A 55 11.60 -1.53 -1.68
N ARG A 56 12.01 -1.45 -2.94
CA ARG A 56 13.43 -1.44 -3.24
C ARG A 56 14.09 -0.19 -2.67
N LEU A 57 13.46 0.95 -2.82
CA LEU A 57 14.00 2.17 -2.25
C LEU A 57 14.20 2.03 -0.74
N LEU A 58 13.17 1.54 -0.06
CA LEU A 58 13.25 1.42 1.39
C LEU A 58 14.36 0.47 1.80
N ALA A 59 14.51 -0.63 1.07
CA ALA A 59 15.58 -1.58 1.38
C ALA A 59 16.96 -0.96 1.18
N GLU A 60 17.11 -0.18 0.11
CA GLU A 60 18.40 0.39 -0.20
C GLU A 60 18.81 1.48 0.77
N ILE A 61 17.84 2.16 1.37
CA ILE A 61 18.18 3.18 2.37
C ILE A 61 18.20 2.62 3.79
N GLY A 62 18.07 1.29 3.92
CA GLY A 62 18.21 0.65 5.21
C GLY A 62 16.95 0.53 6.04
N ALA A 63 15.80 0.80 5.44
CA ALA A 63 14.52 0.68 6.15
C ALA A 63 13.93 -0.69 5.85
N GLU A 64 13.74 -1.49 6.88
CA GLU A 64 13.24 -2.84 6.72
C GLU A 64 11.73 -2.85 6.52
N THR A 65 11.26 -3.54 5.49
CA THR A 65 9.85 -3.75 5.26
C THR A 65 9.51 -5.18 5.69
N LEU A 66 8.64 -5.30 6.66
CA LEU A 66 8.29 -6.58 7.23
C LEU A 66 7.27 -7.30 6.34
N PRO A 67 7.13 -8.62 6.54
CA PRO A 67 6.19 -9.38 5.70
C PRO A 67 4.78 -8.86 5.81
N ALA A 68 4.02 -9.06 4.76
CA ALA A 68 2.62 -8.66 4.73
C ALA A 68 1.88 -9.32 5.88
N GLY A 69 1.00 -8.56 6.53
CA GLY A 69 0.21 -9.09 7.62
C GLY A 69 0.87 -8.98 8.98
N THR A 70 2.11 -8.50 9.05
CA THR A 70 2.80 -8.38 10.33
C THR A 70 2.01 -7.54 11.31
N PHE A 71 1.37 -6.49 10.83
CA PHE A 71 0.62 -5.57 11.68
C PHE A 71 -0.86 -5.58 11.38
N GLU A 72 -1.39 -6.73 10.98
CA GLU A 72 -2.77 -6.75 10.51
C GLU A 72 -3.76 -6.35 11.59
N LEU A 73 -3.42 -6.51 12.85
CA LEU A 73 -4.31 -6.10 13.92
C LEU A 73 -3.99 -4.73 14.48
N ARG A 74 -2.98 -4.08 13.91
CA ARG A 74 -2.47 -2.87 14.52
C ARG A 74 -3.39 -1.68 14.34
N ALA A 75 -3.79 -1.42 13.12
CA ALA A 75 -4.37 -0.13 12.80
C ALA A 75 -5.83 -0.24 12.46
N PRO A 76 -6.69 0.43 13.20
CA PRO A 76 -8.12 0.44 12.89
C PRO A 76 -8.40 0.86 11.47
N GLN A 77 -7.62 1.76 10.93
CA GLN A 77 -7.85 2.21 9.58
C GLN A 77 -7.68 1.10 8.56
N ARG A 78 -6.99 0.04 8.93
CA ARG A 78 -6.82 -1.07 7.99
C ARG A 78 -8.02 -1.97 7.95
N ILE A 79 -8.83 -1.88 8.98
CA ILE A 79 -9.98 -2.75 9.11
C ILE A 79 -11.04 -2.42 8.09
N SER A 80 -10.95 -1.26 7.54
CA SER A 80 -11.94 -0.91 6.55
C SER A 80 -12.05 -1.97 5.49
N PHE A 81 -11.07 -2.81 5.50
CA PHE A 81 -11.21 -3.90 4.64
C PHE A 81 -11.56 -5.12 5.42
N VAL A 82 -11.83 -5.48 6.26
CA VAL A 82 -11.98 -6.47 6.82
C VAL A 82 -12.20 -7.40 7.37
N PRO A 83 -12.35 -7.66 7.44
CA PRO A 83 -12.32 -8.38 8.02
C PRO A 83 -12.17 -9.36 8.13
N SER A 84 -12.18 -9.48 7.98
CA SER A 84 -11.87 -10.30 8.13
C SER A 84 -11.36 -10.91 8.52
N ASN A 85 -11.32 -10.96 8.62
CA ASN A 85 -10.73 -11.60 9.08
C ASN A 85 -10.65 -12.13 9.66
N THR A 86 -10.98 -12.13 9.75
CA THR A 86 -10.84 -12.51 10.35
C THR A 86 -10.74 -13.08 10.81
N ARG A 87 -10.86 -13.18 11.06
CA ARG A 87 -10.69 -13.71 11.54
C ARG A 87 -10.75 -14.14 11.86
#